data_e483b29f0911f2ee1c80e621027b431d
#
_entry.id   e483b29f0911f2ee1c80e621027b431d
#
_cell.length_a   1.000
_cell.length_b   1.000
_cell.length_c   1.000
_cell.angle_alpha   90.00
_cell.angle_beta   90.00
_cell.angle_gamma   90.00
#
_symmetry.space_group_name_H-M   'P 1'
#
loop_
_entity.id
_entity.type
_entity.pdbx_description
1 polymer ?
#
loop_
_entity_poly.entity_id
_entity_poly.type
_entity_poly.pdbx_seq_one_letter_code
_entity_poly.pdbx_strand_id
1 'polypeptide(L)'
;KILKKMKNNGAQIVDVRQPTSFGGAHLPGSLNIWRDGVPAFAGWFLNYQDPIILIDDQDHNLDEIRQALVRLGFDNIYGYLAGGFPNWYLHAEKIETLKLWSVQQLKENLKNDFFILDGRMIDDRQEGYIEGSHHIYTGEVPVRISEIPRDQSVVVYCDSGFKSTLICSYLKGEGFTDLTSVLGSMTAWKQAGYPVVKD
;
A
#
# COMPACT_ATOMS: atom_id res chain seq x y z
N LYS A 1 4.45 10.18 -22.38
CA LYS A 1 4.65 9.09 -23.38
C LYS A 1 5.69 8.06 -22.91
N ILE A 2 6.85 8.48 -22.37
CA ILE A 2 7.91 7.56 -21.91
C ILE A 2 7.41 6.65 -20.79
N LEU A 3 6.77 7.19 -19.74
CA LEU A 3 6.28 6.42 -18.60
C LEU A 3 5.30 5.29 -19.06
N LYS A 4 4.35 5.59 -19.94
CA LYS A 4 3.44 4.57 -20.50
C LYS A 4 4.19 3.45 -21.22
N LYS A 5 5.21 3.81 -21.99
CA LYS A 5 6.05 2.83 -22.69
C LYS A 5 6.81 1.95 -21.70
N MET A 6 7.39 2.55 -20.66
CA MET A 6 8.15 1.82 -19.64
C MET A 6 7.25 0.89 -18.84
N LYS A 7 6.05 1.34 -18.44
CA LYS A 7 5.04 0.48 -17.78
C LYS A 7 4.68 -0.73 -18.65
N ASN A 8 4.44 -0.51 -19.94
CA ASN A 8 4.15 -1.60 -20.87
C ASN A 8 5.33 -2.58 -21.07
N ASN A 9 6.54 -2.14 -20.74
CA ASN A 9 7.76 -2.94 -20.78
C ASN A 9 8.16 -3.51 -19.40
N GLY A 10 7.22 -3.60 -18.46
CA GLY A 10 7.43 -4.25 -17.17
C GLY A 10 8.02 -3.34 -16.06
N ALA A 11 8.08 -2.02 -16.27
CA ALA A 11 8.56 -1.14 -15.20
C ALA A 11 7.60 -1.13 -14.00
N GLN A 12 8.16 -1.27 -12.82
CA GLN A 12 7.49 -1.13 -11.54
C GLN A 12 7.32 0.35 -11.20
N ILE A 13 6.09 0.77 -10.95
CA ILE A 13 5.78 2.15 -10.60
C ILE A 13 5.60 2.23 -9.10
N VAL A 14 6.49 2.92 -8.42
CA VAL A 14 6.50 3.09 -6.97
C VAL A 14 6.03 4.51 -6.64
N ASP A 15 4.86 4.60 -6.02
CA ASP A 15 4.30 5.85 -5.51
C ASP A 15 4.74 6.04 -4.06
N VAL A 16 5.58 7.04 -3.82
CA VAL A 16 6.19 7.29 -2.50
C VAL A 16 5.40 8.28 -1.65
N ARG A 17 4.23 8.69 -2.11
CA ARG A 17 3.35 9.62 -1.42
C ARG A 17 2.69 9.00 -0.19
N GLN A 18 2.10 9.88 0.62
CA GLN A 18 1.33 9.48 1.79
C GLN A 18 0.09 8.64 1.41
N PRO A 19 -0.36 7.71 2.27
CA PRO A 19 -1.53 6.87 2.03
C PRO A 19 -2.79 7.62 1.62
N THR A 20 -3.04 8.78 2.21
CA THR A 20 -4.22 9.61 1.87
C THR A 20 -4.13 10.22 0.48
N SER A 21 -2.94 10.69 0.07
CA SER A 21 -2.68 11.19 -1.28
C SER A 21 -2.86 10.08 -2.31
N PHE A 22 -2.26 8.92 -2.06
CA PHE A 22 -2.39 7.74 -2.91
C PHE A 22 -3.85 7.25 -3.01
N GLY A 23 -4.51 7.12 -1.88
CA GLY A 23 -5.90 6.65 -1.82
C GLY A 23 -6.87 7.60 -2.53
N GLY A 24 -6.64 8.90 -2.41
CA GLY A 24 -7.44 9.92 -3.09
C GLY A 24 -7.34 9.85 -4.63
N ALA A 25 -6.13 9.69 -5.14
CA ALA A 25 -5.88 9.44 -6.56
C ALA A 25 -4.46 8.95 -6.80
N HIS A 26 -4.29 7.94 -7.66
CA HIS A 26 -2.99 7.41 -8.05
C HIS A 26 -2.94 6.97 -9.51
N LEU A 27 -1.74 6.75 -9.99
CA LEU A 27 -1.50 6.22 -11.32
C LEU A 27 -1.88 4.73 -11.36
N PRO A 28 -2.68 4.27 -12.34
CA PRO A 28 -3.13 2.88 -12.41
C PRO A 28 -1.97 1.87 -12.38
N GLY A 29 -2.05 0.91 -11.46
CA GLY A 29 -1.04 -0.14 -11.28
C GLY A 29 0.24 0.35 -10.62
N SER A 30 0.23 1.48 -9.89
CA SER A 30 1.33 1.87 -9.01
C SER A 30 1.21 1.18 -7.66
N LEU A 31 2.36 0.85 -7.08
CA LEU A 31 2.52 0.32 -5.73
C LEU A 31 2.81 1.47 -4.77
N ASN A 32 2.05 1.62 -3.71
CA ASN A 32 2.32 2.64 -2.70
C ASN A 32 3.30 2.12 -1.64
N ILE A 33 4.53 2.59 -1.70
CA ILE A 33 5.49 2.44 -0.61
C ILE A 33 5.88 3.86 -0.17
N TRP A 34 5.27 4.36 0.89
CA TRP A 34 5.54 5.73 1.36
C TRP A 34 7.04 5.95 1.62
N ARG A 35 7.49 7.19 1.49
CA ARG A 35 8.92 7.57 1.51
C ARG A 35 9.73 6.84 2.59
N ASP A 36 9.31 6.94 3.84
CA ASP A 36 10.02 6.33 4.97
C ASP A 36 9.87 4.81 5.04
N GLY A 37 8.93 4.24 4.29
CA GLY A 37 8.71 2.80 4.19
C GLY A 37 9.59 2.11 3.16
N VAL A 38 10.16 2.85 2.22
CA VAL A 38 11.00 2.28 1.14
C VAL A 38 12.14 1.41 1.67
N PRO A 39 12.95 1.85 2.67
CA PRO A 39 14.03 1.03 3.18
C PRO A 39 13.58 -0.29 3.82
N ALA A 40 12.38 -0.34 4.38
CA ALA A 40 11.85 -1.50 5.09
C ALA A 40 11.08 -2.48 4.19
N PHE A 41 10.44 -1.97 3.15
CA PHE A 41 9.45 -2.76 2.40
C PHE A 41 9.80 -2.99 0.93
N ALA A 42 10.67 -2.20 0.30
CA ALA A 42 10.98 -2.35 -1.12
C ALA A 42 11.45 -3.78 -1.47
N GLY A 43 12.31 -4.39 -0.65
CA GLY A 43 12.83 -5.73 -0.85
C GLY A 43 11.79 -6.86 -0.76
N TRP A 44 10.62 -6.61 -0.16
CA TRP A 44 9.53 -7.59 -0.07
C TRP A 44 8.60 -7.56 -1.28
N PHE A 45 8.47 -6.40 -1.94
CA PHE A 45 7.43 -6.14 -2.93
C PHE A 45 7.94 -5.87 -4.34
N LEU A 46 9.22 -5.50 -4.48
CA LEU A 46 9.80 -5.15 -5.78
C LEU A 46 10.70 -6.25 -6.31
N ASN A 47 10.68 -6.41 -7.63
CA ASN A 47 11.59 -7.29 -8.34
C ASN A 47 12.90 -6.55 -8.65
N TYR A 48 14.04 -7.13 -8.32
CA TYR A 48 15.36 -6.55 -8.54
C TYR A 48 15.73 -6.35 -10.00
N GLN A 49 15.14 -7.13 -10.92
CA GLN A 49 15.47 -7.09 -12.35
C GLN A 49 14.67 -6.04 -13.11
N ASP A 50 13.51 -5.64 -12.60
CA ASP A 50 12.61 -4.75 -13.31
C ASP A 50 12.96 -3.28 -13.07
N PRO A 51 12.85 -2.41 -14.09
CA PRO A 51 13.10 -0.99 -13.92
C PRO A 51 12.09 -0.34 -12.98
N ILE A 52 12.58 0.56 -12.13
CA ILE A 52 11.76 1.30 -11.15
C ILE A 52 11.54 2.73 -11.65
N ILE A 53 10.28 3.19 -11.58
CA ILE A 53 9.89 4.59 -11.80
C ILE A 53 9.23 5.10 -10.53
N LEU A 54 9.73 6.23 -10.03
CA LEU A 54 9.21 6.85 -8.80
C LEU A 54 8.11 7.88 -9.13
N ILE A 55 7.09 7.91 -8.30
CA ILE A 55 6.03 8.93 -8.31
C ILE A 55 6.02 9.65 -6.96
N ASP A 56 6.06 10.97 -6.99
CA ASP A 56 5.89 11.84 -5.83
C ASP A 56 4.92 12.97 -6.15
N ASP A 57 4.58 13.81 -5.18
CA ASP A 57 3.68 14.95 -5.41
C ASP A 57 4.37 16.09 -6.18
N GLN A 58 5.65 16.39 -5.89
CA GLN A 58 6.35 17.57 -6.43
C GLN A 58 7.85 17.39 -6.70
N ASP A 59 8.29 16.19 -7.03
CA ASP A 59 9.72 15.87 -7.29
C ASP A 59 10.68 16.21 -6.11
N HIS A 60 10.16 16.28 -4.88
CA HIS A 60 10.97 16.64 -3.73
C HIS A 60 11.86 15.50 -3.27
N ASN A 61 13.16 15.74 -3.27
CA ASN A 61 14.18 14.91 -2.62
C ASN A 61 14.12 13.40 -2.95
N LEU A 62 13.86 13.07 -4.22
CA LEU A 62 13.84 11.69 -4.69
C LEU A 62 15.23 11.02 -4.64
N ASP A 63 16.29 11.81 -4.49
CA ASP A 63 17.66 11.27 -4.34
C ASP A 63 17.83 10.43 -3.08
N GLU A 64 17.17 10.77 -1.97
CA GLU A 64 17.19 9.94 -0.75
C GLU A 64 16.54 8.59 -0.99
N ILE A 65 15.43 8.58 -1.69
CA ILE A 65 14.71 7.34 -2.07
C ILE A 65 15.56 6.49 -3.00
N ARG A 66 16.15 7.12 -4.02
CA ARG A 66 17.08 6.46 -4.93
C ARG A 66 18.25 5.83 -4.17
N GLN A 67 18.88 6.57 -3.24
CA GLN A 67 19.97 6.05 -2.42
C GLN A 67 19.52 4.87 -1.54
N ALA A 68 18.31 4.93 -0.95
CA ALA A 68 17.77 3.83 -0.17
C ALA A 68 17.58 2.58 -1.03
N LEU A 69 17.02 2.72 -2.22
CA LEU A 69 16.84 1.62 -3.17
C LEU A 69 18.19 1.02 -3.61
N VAL A 70 19.19 1.86 -3.95
CA VAL A 70 20.52 1.39 -4.32
C VAL A 70 21.19 0.61 -3.17
N ARG A 71 21.07 1.08 -1.93
CA ARG A 71 21.59 0.35 -0.74
C ARG A 71 20.93 -1.02 -0.54
N LEU A 72 19.69 -1.18 -1.01
CA LEU A 72 18.98 -2.47 -1.01
C LEU A 72 19.33 -3.35 -2.21
N GLY A 73 20.15 -2.87 -3.16
CA GLY A 73 20.55 -3.61 -4.36
C GLY A 73 19.65 -3.39 -5.58
N PHE A 74 18.79 -2.37 -5.57
CA PHE A 74 18.00 -2.00 -6.75
C PHE A 74 18.81 -1.03 -7.61
N ASP A 75 19.47 -1.53 -8.63
CA ASP A 75 20.34 -0.71 -9.51
C ASP A 75 19.59 -0.16 -10.74
N ASN A 76 18.46 -0.78 -11.10
CA ASN A 76 17.69 -0.40 -12.29
C ASN A 76 16.63 0.66 -11.99
N ILE A 77 17.05 1.82 -11.48
CA ILE A 77 16.17 2.97 -11.23
C ILE A 77 16.15 3.84 -12.46
N TYR A 78 15.09 3.70 -13.26
CA TYR A 78 14.98 4.39 -14.55
C TYR A 78 14.76 5.90 -14.40
N GLY A 79 14.08 6.34 -13.35
CA GLY A 79 13.82 7.74 -13.09
C GLY A 79 12.53 8.00 -12.30
N TYR A 80 11.95 9.16 -12.53
CA TYR A 80 10.73 9.59 -11.84
C TYR A 80 9.78 10.31 -12.80
N LEU A 81 8.53 10.49 -12.38
CA LEU A 81 7.56 11.28 -13.12
C LEU A 81 7.85 12.77 -12.91
N ALA A 82 8.46 13.43 -13.90
CA ALA A 82 8.76 14.85 -13.83
C ALA A 82 7.50 15.69 -13.61
N GLY A 83 7.55 16.62 -12.65
CA GLY A 83 6.42 17.41 -12.19
C GLY A 83 5.43 16.66 -11.31
N GLY A 84 5.81 15.46 -10.85
CA GLY A 84 5.06 14.65 -9.90
C GLY A 84 3.69 14.19 -10.40
N PHE A 85 2.89 13.64 -9.47
CA PHE A 85 1.54 13.19 -9.78
C PHE A 85 0.62 14.29 -10.33
N PRO A 86 0.72 15.58 -9.93
CA PRO A 86 -0.04 16.67 -10.57
C PRO A 86 0.14 16.74 -12.08
N ASN A 87 1.35 16.54 -12.57
CA ASN A 87 1.60 16.55 -14.02
C ASN A 87 0.87 15.41 -14.75
N TRP A 88 0.61 14.29 -14.08
CA TRP A 88 -0.14 13.17 -14.66
C TRP A 88 -1.60 13.52 -14.91
N TYR A 89 -2.32 13.98 -13.89
CA TYR A 89 -3.76 14.27 -14.04
C TYR A 89 -4.04 15.56 -14.81
N LEU A 90 -3.15 16.57 -14.78
CA LEU A 90 -3.26 17.77 -15.61
C LEU A 90 -3.17 17.48 -17.11
N HIS A 91 -2.58 16.35 -17.49
CA HIS A 91 -2.56 15.86 -18.87
C HIS A 91 -3.74 14.92 -19.21
N ALA A 92 -4.80 14.93 -18.38
CA ALA A 92 -6.00 14.11 -18.54
C ALA A 92 -5.70 12.60 -18.64
N GLU A 93 -4.66 12.15 -17.94
CA GLU A 93 -4.30 10.74 -17.88
C GLU A 93 -5.20 9.99 -16.89
N LYS A 94 -5.39 8.68 -17.10
CA LYS A 94 -6.21 7.84 -16.22
C LYS A 94 -5.67 7.83 -14.80
N ILE A 95 -6.56 7.97 -13.85
CA ILE A 95 -6.29 7.82 -12.41
C ILE A 95 -7.15 6.71 -11.83
N GLU A 96 -6.71 6.16 -10.72
CA GLU A 96 -7.46 5.24 -9.87
C GLU A 96 -7.51 5.77 -8.46
N THR A 97 -8.42 5.23 -7.67
CA THR A 97 -8.57 5.51 -6.24
C THR A 97 -8.49 4.22 -5.44
N LEU A 98 -8.17 4.32 -4.16
CA LEU A 98 -8.27 3.24 -3.21
C LEU A 98 -9.28 3.66 -2.12
N LYS A 99 -10.21 2.77 -1.80
CA LYS A 99 -11.19 3.00 -0.75
C LYS A 99 -10.48 3.09 0.61
N LEU A 100 -10.70 4.21 1.29
CA LEU A 100 -10.15 4.47 2.62
C LEU A 100 -11.30 4.55 3.62
N TRP A 101 -11.21 3.77 4.70
CA TRP A 101 -12.13 3.85 5.82
C TRP A 101 -11.47 4.45 7.05
N SER A 102 -12.23 5.19 7.82
CA SER A 102 -11.88 5.48 9.22
C SER A 102 -12.15 4.23 10.08
N VAL A 103 -11.62 4.23 11.31
CA VAL A 103 -11.91 3.15 12.26
C VAL A 103 -13.38 3.10 12.68
N GLN A 104 -14.09 4.24 12.63
CA GLN A 104 -15.53 4.32 12.87
C GLN A 104 -16.31 3.57 11.78
N GLN A 105 -15.97 3.82 10.51
CA GLN A 105 -16.56 3.09 9.38
C GLN A 105 -16.28 1.59 9.46
N LEU A 106 -15.05 1.18 9.83
CA LEU A 106 -14.76 -0.22 10.06
C LEU A 106 -15.66 -0.79 11.17
N LYS A 107 -15.77 -0.09 12.32
CA LYS A 107 -16.60 -0.53 13.45
C LYS A 107 -18.07 -0.69 13.09
N GLU A 108 -18.63 0.26 12.35
CA GLU A 108 -20.03 0.23 11.89
C GLU A 108 -20.30 -0.93 10.94
N ASN A 109 -19.30 -1.30 10.14
CA ASN A 109 -19.42 -2.34 9.11
C ASN A 109 -19.00 -3.75 9.56
N LEU A 110 -18.52 -3.96 10.79
CA LEU A 110 -18.07 -5.29 11.28
C LEU A 110 -19.11 -6.42 11.17
N LYS A 111 -20.37 -6.08 10.97
CA LYS A 111 -21.45 -7.04 10.79
C LYS A 111 -21.59 -7.55 9.34
N ASN A 112 -20.91 -6.89 8.41
CA ASN A 112 -20.96 -7.24 7.00
C ASN A 112 -19.95 -8.36 6.71
N ASP A 113 -20.22 -9.09 5.64
CA ASP A 113 -19.34 -10.15 5.19
C ASP A 113 -18.17 -9.57 4.38
N PHE A 114 -17.01 -9.48 5.01
CA PHE A 114 -15.74 -9.12 4.37
C PHE A 114 -14.56 -9.77 5.12
N PHE A 115 -13.49 -10.00 4.40
CA PHE A 115 -12.26 -10.52 4.98
C PHE A 115 -11.46 -9.40 5.62
N ILE A 116 -11.12 -9.53 6.91
CA ILE A 116 -10.30 -8.55 7.63
C ILE A 116 -8.86 -9.06 7.68
N LEU A 117 -7.93 -8.30 7.11
CA LEU A 117 -6.50 -8.62 7.09
C LEU A 117 -5.74 -7.73 8.07
N ASP A 118 -5.04 -8.35 9.03
CA ASP A 118 -4.09 -7.71 9.94
C ASP A 118 -2.67 -7.79 9.37
N GLY A 119 -2.12 -6.66 8.92
CA GLY A 119 -0.77 -6.57 8.35
C GLY A 119 0.34 -6.28 9.36
N ARG A 120 0.09 -6.31 10.67
CA ARG A 120 1.07 -5.98 11.71
C ARG A 120 2.08 -7.11 11.93
N MET A 121 3.15 -6.81 12.68
CA MET A 121 4.03 -7.83 13.20
C MET A 121 3.30 -8.73 14.21
N ILE A 122 3.78 -9.95 14.39
CA ILE A 122 3.14 -10.92 15.28
C ILE A 122 3.12 -10.44 16.74
N ASP A 123 4.19 -9.78 17.20
CA ASP A 123 4.28 -9.25 18.55
C ASP A 123 3.20 -8.16 18.81
N ASP A 124 2.99 -7.26 17.83
CA ASP A 124 1.94 -6.24 17.90
C ASP A 124 0.53 -6.86 17.92
N ARG A 125 0.34 -7.97 17.19
CA ARG A 125 -0.93 -8.70 17.19
C ARG A 125 -1.20 -9.37 18.54
N GLN A 126 -0.19 -9.96 19.18
CA GLN A 126 -0.32 -10.58 20.50
C GLN A 126 -0.75 -9.60 21.59
N GLU A 127 -0.45 -8.31 21.43
CA GLU A 127 -0.98 -7.26 22.32
C GLU A 127 -2.49 -7.03 22.19
N GLY A 128 -3.12 -7.55 21.16
CA GLY A 128 -4.54 -7.49 20.88
C GLY A 128 -4.85 -7.14 19.42
N TYR A 129 -5.93 -7.70 18.89
CA TYR A 129 -6.32 -7.56 17.49
C TYR A 129 -7.83 -7.41 17.33
N ILE A 130 -8.28 -7.02 16.15
CA ILE A 130 -9.72 -6.92 15.81
C ILE A 130 -10.25 -8.34 15.61
N GLU A 131 -11.29 -8.69 16.36
CA GLU A 131 -11.92 -10.01 16.30
C GLU A 131 -12.29 -10.42 14.87
N GLY A 132 -12.02 -11.67 14.51
CA GLY A 132 -12.25 -12.20 13.17
C GLY A 132 -11.19 -11.82 12.13
N SER A 133 -10.15 -11.07 12.50
CA SER A 133 -9.10 -10.74 11.55
C SER A 133 -8.11 -11.89 11.32
N HIS A 134 -7.76 -12.12 10.06
CA HIS A 134 -6.70 -13.02 9.63
C HIS A 134 -5.35 -12.29 9.65
N HIS A 135 -4.30 -12.95 10.11
CA HIS A 135 -2.99 -12.35 10.26
C HIS A 135 -2.04 -12.78 9.13
N ILE A 136 -1.56 -11.79 8.38
CA ILE A 136 -0.41 -11.97 7.48
C ILE A 136 0.48 -10.73 7.66
N TYR A 137 1.70 -10.92 8.15
CA TYR A 137 2.65 -9.81 8.23
C TYR A 137 2.84 -9.16 6.85
N THR A 138 2.89 -7.84 6.81
CA THR A 138 2.98 -7.07 5.55
C THR A 138 4.00 -7.62 4.56
N GLY A 139 5.23 -7.96 5.01
CA GLY A 139 6.27 -8.52 4.16
C GLY A 139 5.96 -9.91 3.62
N GLU A 140 5.09 -10.67 4.28
CA GLU A 140 4.74 -12.04 3.87
C GLU A 140 3.56 -12.07 2.89
N VAL A 141 2.85 -10.96 2.69
CA VAL A 141 1.68 -10.92 1.80
C VAL A 141 1.99 -11.47 0.40
N PRO A 142 3.11 -11.14 -0.25
CA PRO A 142 3.41 -11.69 -1.58
C PRO A 142 3.49 -13.21 -1.64
N VAL A 143 4.02 -13.85 -0.62
CA VAL A 143 4.19 -15.32 -0.58
C VAL A 143 2.98 -16.05 0.01
N ARG A 144 2.12 -15.35 0.75
CA ARG A 144 0.92 -15.89 1.38
C ARG A 144 -0.39 -15.38 0.75
N ILE A 145 -0.32 -14.81 -0.43
CA ILE A 145 -1.45 -14.20 -1.14
C ILE A 145 -2.61 -15.20 -1.38
N SER A 146 -2.33 -16.49 -1.46
CA SER A 146 -3.33 -17.54 -1.62
C SER A 146 -4.27 -17.72 -0.43
N GLU A 147 -3.90 -17.17 0.75
CA GLU A 147 -4.76 -17.17 1.94
C GLU A 147 -5.84 -16.09 1.90
N ILE A 148 -5.73 -15.12 0.98
CA ILE A 148 -6.65 -14.00 0.85
C ILE A 148 -7.72 -14.34 -0.19
N PRO A 149 -9.02 -14.33 0.16
CA PRO A 149 -10.10 -14.67 -0.77
C PRO A 149 -10.23 -13.62 -1.89
N ARG A 150 -10.41 -14.08 -3.14
CA ARG A 150 -10.52 -13.21 -4.31
C ARG A 150 -11.96 -12.78 -4.63
N ASP A 151 -12.92 -13.48 -4.11
CA ASP A 151 -14.36 -13.33 -4.32
C ASP A 151 -15.06 -12.58 -3.19
N GLN A 152 -14.29 -12.06 -2.23
CA GLN A 152 -14.79 -11.34 -1.07
C GLN A 152 -14.13 -9.95 -0.99
N SER A 153 -14.83 -8.97 -0.41
CA SER A 153 -14.27 -7.68 -0.04
C SER A 153 -13.15 -7.85 1.00
N VAL A 154 -12.00 -7.21 0.80
CA VAL A 154 -10.86 -7.30 1.71
C VAL A 154 -10.63 -5.94 2.38
N VAL A 155 -10.72 -5.93 3.70
CA VAL A 155 -10.45 -4.75 4.53
C VAL A 155 -9.13 -4.96 5.26
N VAL A 156 -8.16 -4.09 5.02
CA VAL A 156 -6.81 -4.22 5.55
C VAL A 156 -6.55 -3.16 6.61
N TYR A 157 -6.05 -3.59 7.76
CA TYR A 157 -5.52 -2.69 8.77
C TYR A 157 -4.08 -3.07 9.17
N CYS A 158 -3.38 -2.12 9.75
CA CYS A 158 -2.04 -2.31 10.31
C CYS A 158 -1.89 -1.51 11.62
N ASP A 159 -0.76 -0.89 11.87
CA ASP A 159 -0.60 -0.02 13.06
C ASP A 159 -1.25 1.34 12.85
N SER A 160 -0.91 2.06 11.77
CA SER A 160 -1.26 3.46 11.53
C SER A 160 -1.89 3.76 10.16
N GLY A 161 -2.04 2.75 9.29
CA GLY A 161 -2.66 2.92 7.97
C GLY A 161 -1.67 2.99 6.79
N PHE A 162 -0.36 3.02 7.05
CA PHE A 162 0.66 3.05 6.00
C PHE A 162 0.84 1.68 5.33
N LYS A 163 1.13 0.66 6.12
CA LYS A 163 1.29 -0.72 5.64
C LYS A 163 0.00 -1.27 5.01
N SER A 164 -1.17 -0.91 5.52
CA SER A 164 -2.44 -1.34 4.93
C SER A 164 -2.65 -0.80 3.53
N THR A 165 -2.23 0.44 3.25
CA THR A 165 -2.29 1.01 1.90
C THR A 165 -1.29 0.34 0.94
N LEU A 166 -0.08 0.03 1.42
CA LEU A 166 0.89 -0.78 0.66
C LEU A 166 0.29 -2.14 0.29
N ILE A 167 -0.27 -2.88 1.26
CA ILE A 167 -0.91 -4.17 1.02
C ILE A 167 -2.04 -4.04 -0.01
N CYS A 168 -2.95 -3.09 0.17
CA CYS A 168 -4.05 -2.87 -0.78
C CYS A 168 -3.54 -2.55 -2.19
N SER A 169 -2.53 -1.69 -2.32
CA SER A 169 -1.97 -1.36 -3.64
C SER A 169 -1.30 -2.56 -4.32
N TYR A 170 -0.63 -3.41 -3.54
CA TYR A 170 -0.06 -4.67 -4.03
C TYR A 170 -1.15 -5.64 -4.48
N LEU A 171 -2.15 -5.92 -3.62
CA LEU A 171 -3.27 -6.80 -3.95
C LEU A 171 -4.03 -6.33 -5.19
N LYS A 172 -4.18 -5.01 -5.36
CA LYS A 172 -4.79 -4.42 -6.57
C LYS A 172 -3.98 -4.76 -7.83
N GLY A 173 -2.66 -4.69 -7.75
CA GLY A 173 -1.76 -5.13 -8.82
C GLY A 173 -1.90 -6.61 -9.15
N GLU A 174 -2.23 -7.44 -8.16
CA GLU A 174 -2.48 -8.88 -8.27
C GLU A 174 -3.93 -9.23 -8.69
N GLY A 175 -4.75 -8.22 -9.03
CA GLY A 175 -6.08 -8.39 -9.59
C GLY A 175 -7.22 -8.46 -8.57
N PHE A 176 -7.00 -8.15 -7.31
CA PHE A 176 -8.09 -7.96 -6.35
C PHE A 176 -8.81 -6.65 -6.65
N THR A 177 -10.14 -6.65 -6.55
CA THR A 177 -10.97 -5.52 -7.02
C THR A 177 -11.64 -4.73 -5.90
N ASP A 178 -12.04 -5.37 -4.81
CA ASP A 178 -12.73 -4.73 -3.68
C ASP A 178 -11.82 -4.69 -2.44
N LEU A 179 -11.04 -3.61 -2.36
CA LEU A 179 -10.01 -3.40 -1.35
C LEU A 179 -10.28 -2.12 -0.57
N THR A 180 -10.17 -2.21 0.73
CA THR A 180 -10.31 -1.06 1.64
C THR A 180 -9.13 -1.00 2.59
N SER A 181 -8.43 0.13 2.65
CA SER A 181 -7.40 0.40 3.66
C SER A 181 -7.99 1.20 4.81
N VAL A 182 -7.67 0.82 6.06
CA VAL A 182 -8.16 1.51 7.26
C VAL A 182 -7.14 2.54 7.73
N LEU A 183 -7.53 3.82 7.66
CA LEU A 183 -6.72 4.94 8.14
C LEU A 183 -6.60 4.92 9.66
N GLY A 184 -5.42 5.24 10.17
CA GLY A 184 -5.13 5.23 11.60
C GLY A 184 -5.11 3.82 12.22
N SER A 185 -5.74 2.84 11.56
CA SER A 185 -5.62 1.40 11.86
C SER A 185 -5.71 1.08 13.36
N MET A 186 -4.87 0.19 13.89
CA MET A 186 -4.92 -0.23 15.30
C MET A 186 -4.67 0.94 16.28
N THR A 187 -3.83 1.89 15.92
CA THR A 187 -3.58 3.08 16.75
C THR A 187 -4.88 3.86 16.97
N ALA A 188 -5.60 4.20 15.89
CA ALA A 188 -6.86 4.92 15.99
C ALA A 188 -7.99 4.05 16.60
N TRP A 189 -7.99 2.74 16.34
CA TRP A 189 -8.93 1.78 16.92
C TRP A 189 -8.84 1.76 18.46
N LYS A 190 -7.62 1.66 19.00
CA LYS A 190 -7.36 1.72 20.46
C LYS A 190 -7.73 3.10 21.04
N GLN A 191 -7.40 4.19 20.35
CA GLN A 191 -7.74 5.56 20.77
C GLN A 191 -9.27 5.80 20.82
N ALA A 192 -10.02 5.17 19.94
CA ALA A 192 -11.49 5.22 19.94
C ALA A 192 -12.11 4.34 21.05
N GLY A 193 -11.32 3.62 21.84
CA GLY A 193 -11.79 2.71 22.87
C GLY A 193 -12.51 1.47 22.33
N TYR A 194 -12.25 1.08 21.09
CA TYR A 194 -12.90 -0.08 20.49
C TYR A 194 -12.27 -1.40 20.98
N PRO A 195 -13.06 -2.48 21.07
CA PRO A 195 -12.61 -3.73 21.68
C PRO A 195 -11.53 -4.41 20.84
N VAL A 196 -10.61 -5.05 21.55
CA VAL A 196 -9.61 -5.96 20.98
C VAL A 196 -9.72 -7.31 21.71
N VAL A 197 -9.39 -8.37 20.99
CA VAL A 197 -9.26 -9.72 21.55
C VAL A 197 -7.78 -10.11 21.63
N LYS A 198 -7.47 -11.12 22.45
CA LYS A 198 -6.14 -11.74 22.56
C LYS A 198 -6.31 -13.24 22.50
N ASP A 199 -5.30 -13.93 21.99
CA ASP A 199 -5.21 -15.39 22.03
C ASP A 199 -4.87 -15.87 23.43
#